data_a243451226a36235cab514cb3316d131
#
_entry.id   a243451226a36235cab514cb3316d131
#
_cell.length_a   1.000
_cell.length_b   1.000
_cell.length_c   1.000
_cell.angle_alpha   90.00
_cell.angle_beta   90.00
_cell.angle_gamma   90.00
#
_symmetry.space_group_name_H-M   'P 1'
#
loop_
_entity.id
_entity.type
_entity.pdbx_description
1 polymer ?
#
loop_
_entity_poly.entity_id
_entity_poly.type
_entity_poly.pdbx_seq_one_letter_code
_entity_poly.pdbx_strand_id
1 'polypeptide(L)'
;MQTYLKIHPDDSVAVALAPLAAGTSVHLDHKEILLSEDIPQGHKFALKDIRAGEAVIKYGSPIGQAREDIAQGSWIHTHNMKTGLGDLLTYTYHKDAAELAPTEERFFHGYRRSNGQAGVRNEIWIIPTVGCVNNVAEAIEKQAQIYKTGTIDDIAAFPHPYGCSQMGEDQEHTRRILADLINHPNAGGVLVLGLGCENSNIEELKRYIGSYDPKRVRFLVAQESEDEIRDGLAVIRELAEYAGSFSREPISCRELVIGMKCGGSDGLSGITANPTVGGFSDLLISKGGTTILTEVPEMFGAETLLMNRCANEALFDKTVELINDFKNYFKSHNQTIYENPSPGNKKGGISTLEDKSMGCTQKSGSAPVKGVLAYGEPVKEKGLNLLSAPGNDLVASTALAASGAHIVLFTTGRGTPFASPVPTVKISSNTALYEKKKNWIDFNCGPMTEGVPLEELSSQLFEYVLQVASGEKVKAEKAGFHDMAIFKQGVTL
;
A
#
# COMPACT_ATOMS: atom_id res chain seq x y z
N MET A 1 29.44 -7.83 13.00
CA MET A 1 28.13 -7.32 12.55
C MET A 1 28.41 -6.05 11.76
N GLN A 2 27.86 -5.93 10.54
CA GLN A 2 28.05 -4.75 9.71
C GLN A 2 27.24 -3.59 10.30
N THR A 3 27.89 -2.46 10.58
CA THR A 3 27.25 -1.31 11.22
C THR A 3 26.90 -0.16 10.25
N TYR A 4 27.29 -0.28 9.00
CA TYR A 4 26.99 0.66 7.92
C TYR A 4 26.93 -0.07 6.57
N LEU A 5 26.26 0.54 5.59
CA LEU A 5 26.05 -0.03 4.27
C LEU A 5 26.12 1.03 3.18
N LYS A 6 26.91 0.80 2.14
CA LYS A 6 26.84 1.45 0.84
C LYS A 6 25.93 0.59 -0.05
N ILE A 7 24.85 1.14 -0.57
CA ILE A 7 23.79 0.36 -1.23
C ILE A 7 24.15 0.08 -2.71
N HIS A 8 24.68 1.10 -3.40
CA HIS A 8 25.07 1.00 -4.80
C HIS A 8 26.52 1.45 -4.99
N PRO A 9 27.28 0.88 -5.95
CA PRO A 9 28.67 1.27 -6.20
C PRO A 9 28.88 2.78 -6.42
N ASP A 10 27.93 3.46 -7.06
CA ASP A 10 28.00 4.89 -7.37
C ASP A 10 27.57 5.82 -6.23
N ASP A 11 27.11 5.26 -5.10
CA ASP A 11 26.64 6.07 -3.99
C ASP A 11 27.74 6.96 -3.42
N SER A 12 27.38 8.24 -3.20
CA SER A 12 28.23 9.21 -2.50
C SER A 12 28.03 9.19 -0.98
N VAL A 13 27.10 8.34 -0.50
CA VAL A 13 26.75 8.20 0.92
C VAL A 13 26.70 6.73 1.31
N ALA A 14 26.88 6.47 2.61
CA ALA A 14 26.52 5.19 3.24
C ALA A 14 25.49 5.43 4.34
N VAL A 15 24.73 4.38 4.69
CA VAL A 15 23.69 4.42 5.73
C VAL A 15 24.20 3.70 6.98
N ALA A 16 24.01 4.30 8.14
CA ALA A 16 24.29 3.70 9.42
C ALA A 16 23.22 2.64 9.77
N LEU A 17 23.60 1.39 9.90
CA LEU A 17 22.73 0.29 10.33
C LEU A 17 22.57 0.21 11.84
N ALA A 18 23.49 0.84 12.59
CA ALA A 18 23.45 1.08 14.02
C ALA A 18 23.96 2.51 14.31
N PRO A 19 23.70 3.09 15.47
CA PRO A 19 24.28 4.39 15.84
C PRO A 19 25.82 4.35 15.78
N LEU A 20 26.43 5.33 15.12
CA LEU A 20 27.88 5.48 14.99
C LEU A 20 28.32 6.78 15.69
N ALA A 21 29.32 6.70 16.56
CA ALA A 21 29.83 7.87 17.28
C ALA A 21 30.82 8.68 16.42
N ALA A 22 30.91 9.98 16.69
CA ALA A 22 31.97 10.82 16.15
C ALA A 22 33.36 10.20 16.43
N GLY A 23 34.28 10.32 15.49
CA GLY A 23 35.60 9.68 15.56
C GLY A 23 35.64 8.19 15.24
N THR A 24 34.49 7.58 14.90
CA THR A 24 34.49 6.22 14.39
C THR A 24 35.14 6.16 13.01
N SER A 25 36.10 5.22 12.84
CA SER A 25 36.70 4.93 11.54
C SER A 25 35.85 3.87 10.80
N VAL A 26 35.38 4.18 9.60
CA VAL A 26 34.63 3.27 8.72
C VAL A 26 35.48 2.92 7.50
N HIS A 27 35.45 1.64 7.09
CA HIS A 27 36.26 1.12 5.99
C HIS A 27 35.36 0.70 4.85
N LEU A 28 35.35 1.47 3.75
CA LEU A 28 34.57 1.21 2.54
C LEU A 28 35.40 1.49 1.29
N ASP A 29 35.26 0.66 0.26
CA ASP A 29 35.92 0.81 -1.03
C ASP A 29 37.46 1.00 -0.89
N HIS A 30 38.09 0.25 0.01
CA HIS A 30 39.53 0.34 0.34
C HIS A 30 39.97 1.70 0.92
N LYS A 31 39.03 2.52 1.40
CA LYS A 31 39.29 3.81 2.03
C LYS A 31 38.87 3.77 3.50
N GLU A 32 39.64 4.47 4.31
CA GLU A 32 39.30 4.77 5.70
C GLU A 32 38.64 6.15 5.75
N ILE A 33 37.47 6.24 6.37
CA ILE A 33 36.68 7.48 6.53
C ILE A 33 36.44 7.69 8.02
N LEU A 34 36.91 8.81 8.53
CA LEU A 34 36.69 9.21 9.92
C LEU A 34 35.37 10.01 10.01
N LEU A 35 34.44 9.56 10.83
CA LEU A 35 33.19 10.29 11.04
C LEU A 35 33.45 11.55 11.86
N SER A 36 32.98 12.70 11.38
CA SER A 36 33.16 14.01 12.04
C SER A 36 32.15 14.28 13.15
N GLU A 37 31.02 13.54 13.15
CA GLU A 37 29.91 13.72 14.08
C GLU A 37 29.16 12.42 14.32
N ASP A 38 28.25 12.38 15.29
CA ASP A 38 27.42 11.22 15.58
C ASP A 38 26.41 10.98 14.44
N ILE A 39 26.33 9.76 13.95
CA ILE A 39 25.38 9.35 12.90
C ILE A 39 24.31 8.43 13.51
N PRO A 40 23.05 8.87 13.63
CA PRO A 40 21.99 8.02 14.13
C PRO A 40 21.70 6.83 13.20
N GLN A 41 21.13 5.77 13.74
CA GLN A 41 20.66 4.63 12.94
C GLN A 41 19.68 5.06 11.86
N GLY A 42 19.82 4.52 10.64
CA GLY A 42 19.01 4.85 9.47
C GLY A 42 19.43 6.14 8.76
N HIS A 43 20.34 6.91 9.35
CA HIS A 43 20.86 8.14 8.74
C HIS A 43 22.10 7.86 7.87
N LYS A 44 22.42 8.83 7.02
CA LYS A 44 23.50 8.72 6.05
C LYS A 44 24.66 9.67 6.34
N PHE A 45 25.85 9.26 5.94
CA PHE A 45 27.07 10.06 6.01
C PHE A 45 27.80 10.07 4.67
N ALA A 46 28.59 11.12 4.42
CA ALA A 46 29.30 11.34 3.18
C ALA A 46 30.50 10.38 3.02
N LEU A 47 30.63 9.73 1.86
CA LEU A 47 31.76 8.88 1.50
C LEU A 47 32.89 9.66 0.82
N LYS A 48 32.64 10.90 0.41
CA LYS A 48 33.57 11.84 -0.23
C LYS A 48 33.11 13.26 0.04
N ASP A 49 33.97 14.22 -0.24
CA ASP A 49 33.57 15.63 -0.26
C ASP A 49 32.51 15.86 -1.35
N ILE A 50 31.47 16.63 -1.04
CA ILE A 50 30.37 16.99 -1.94
C ILE A 50 30.26 18.52 -1.91
N ARG A 51 30.42 19.17 -3.07
CA ARG A 51 30.34 20.62 -3.16
C ARG A 51 28.92 21.14 -3.14
N ALA A 52 28.72 22.36 -2.73
CA ALA A 52 27.45 23.06 -2.82
C ALA A 52 26.86 22.97 -4.22
N GLY A 53 25.59 22.56 -4.35
CA GLY A 53 24.91 22.35 -5.62
C GLY A 53 25.14 20.98 -6.28
N GLU A 54 26.10 20.20 -5.86
CA GLU A 54 26.28 18.83 -6.36
C GLU A 54 25.18 17.89 -5.86
N ALA A 55 24.89 16.87 -6.69
CA ALA A 55 23.93 15.83 -6.34
C ALA A 55 24.47 14.90 -5.23
N VAL A 56 23.64 14.61 -4.26
CA VAL A 56 23.86 13.53 -3.31
C VAL A 56 23.29 12.24 -3.89
N ILE A 57 24.11 11.21 -4.04
CA ILE A 57 23.74 9.95 -4.69
C ILE A 57 23.52 8.85 -3.65
N LYS A 58 22.36 8.18 -3.73
CA LYS A 58 21.98 6.98 -2.98
C LYS A 58 21.12 6.09 -3.86
N TYR A 59 21.24 4.78 -3.75
CA TYR A 59 20.61 3.82 -4.67
C TYR A 59 21.05 3.99 -6.15
N GLY A 60 22.27 4.50 -6.39
CA GLY A 60 22.78 4.83 -7.71
C GLY A 60 22.10 6.05 -8.36
N SER A 61 21.29 6.81 -7.62
CA SER A 61 20.47 7.91 -8.17
C SER A 61 20.53 9.15 -7.27
N PRO A 62 20.31 10.36 -7.83
CA PRO A 62 20.24 11.58 -7.04
C PRO A 62 19.07 11.54 -6.05
N ILE A 63 19.37 11.78 -4.77
CA ILE A 63 18.38 11.90 -3.71
C ILE A 63 18.18 13.35 -3.23
N GLY A 64 18.84 14.30 -3.85
CA GLY A 64 18.81 15.74 -3.58
C GLY A 64 20.11 16.39 -3.94
N GLN A 65 20.26 17.67 -3.56
CA GLN A 65 21.43 18.50 -3.81
C GLN A 65 22.01 19.04 -2.52
N ALA A 66 23.33 19.08 -2.42
CA ALA A 66 24.02 19.72 -1.28
C ALA A 66 23.69 21.22 -1.23
N ARG A 67 23.35 21.75 -0.05
CA ARG A 67 23.11 23.18 0.18
C ARG A 67 24.40 23.98 0.37
N GLU A 68 25.42 23.30 0.86
CA GLU A 68 26.72 23.81 1.22
C GLU A 68 27.75 22.72 0.94
N ASP A 69 29.04 23.03 1.06
CA ASP A 69 30.10 22.03 0.96
C ASP A 69 29.99 21.04 2.13
N ILE A 70 29.92 19.76 1.82
CA ILE A 70 29.79 18.66 2.80
C ILE A 70 31.11 17.89 2.78
N ALA A 71 31.83 17.88 3.90
CA ALA A 71 33.08 17.13 4.01
C ALA A 71 32.82 15.61 4.13
N GLN A 72 33.77 14.81 3.68
CA GLN A 72 33.77 13.36 3.90
C GLN A 72 33.62 13.04 5.39
N GLY A 73 32.78 12.04 5.71
CA GLY A 73 32.48 11.63 7.10
C GLY A 73 31.42 12.46 7.83
N SER A 74 30.89 13.51 7.19
CA SER A 74 29.82 14.34 7.78
C SER A 74 28.45 13.68 7.66
N TRP A 75 27.58 13.94 8.64
CA TRP A 75 26.17 13.56 8.59
C TRP A 75 25.43 14.34 7.51
N ILE A 76 24.67 13.63 6.66
CA ILE A 76 23.87 14.24 5.62
C ILE A 76 22.40 14.14 5.99
N HIS A 77 21.74 15.32 6.09
CA HIS A 77 20.33 15.42 6.36
C HIS A 77 19.76 16.77 5.89
N THR A 78 18.56 17.14 6.30
CA THR A 78 17.84 18.36 5.88
C THR A 78 18.58 19.67 6.16
N HIS A 79 19.56 19.70 7.06
CA HIS A 79 20.36 20.88 7.34
C HIS A 79 21.33 21.23 6.20
N ASN A 80 21.90 20.22 5.54
CA ASN A 80 22.90 20.40 4.47
C ASN A 80 22.49 19.81 3.11
N MET A 81 21.30 19.25 2.97
CA MET A 81 20.74 18.75 1.72
C MET A 81 19.32 19.29 1.47
N LYS A 82 18.96 19.55 0.21
CA LYS A 82 17.64 19.99 -0.24
C LYS A 82 17.17 19.10 -1.40
N THR A 83 15.86 19.11 -1.66
CA THR A 83 15.28 18.49 -2.86
C THR A 83 15.81 19.15 -4.14
N GLY A 84 16.00 18.35 -5.17
CA GLY A 84 16.24 18.81 -6.54
C GLY A 84 14.98 18.78 -7.41
N LEU A 85 13.81 18.35 -6.83
CA LEU A 85 12.54 18.32 -7.55
C LEU A 85 12.03 19.72 -7.87
N GLY A 86 11.55 19.90 -9.08
CA GLY A 86 10.98 21.13 -9.61
C GLY A 86 9.60 20.89 -10.21
N ASP A 87 9.34 21.57 -11.31
CA ASP A 87 8.09 21.50 -12.07
C ASP A 87 7.88 20.16 -12.80
N LEU A 88 6.83 20.12 -13.64
CA LEU A 88 6.57 19.02 -14.56
C LEU A 88 7.81 18.78 -15.44
N LEU A 89 8.17 17.51 -15.60
CA LEU A 89 9.28 17.08 -16.43
C LEU A 89 8.76 16.47 -17.73
N THR A 90 9.58 16.55 -18.78
CA THR A 90 9.40 15.77 -20.00
C THR A 90 10.23 14.51 -19.86
N TYR A 91 9.61 13.36 -20.11
CA TYR A 91 10.25 12.05 -20.00
C TYR A 91 10.43 11.43 -21.36
N THR A 92 11.47 10.61 -21.51
CA THR A 92 11.74 9.81 -22.70
C THR A 92 11.71 8.34 -22.31
N TYR A 93 11.05 7.51 -23.11
CA TYR A 93 10.96 6.08 -22.88
C TYR A 93 12.27 5.38 -23.27
N HIS A 94 12.91 4.78 -22.29
CA HIS A 94 14.07 3.91 -22.47
C HIS A 94 13.72 2.55 -21.86
N LYS A 95 13.21 1.64 -22.70
CA LYS A 95 12.74 0.34 -22.18
C LYS A 95 13.88 -0.41 -21.49
N ASP A 96 13.70 -0.61 -20.18
CA ASP A 96 14.58 -1.41 -19.32
C ASP A 96 13.70 -2.36 -18.49
N ALA A 97 13.07 -3.31 -19.19
CA ALA A 97 12.18 -4.29 -18.56
C ALA A 97 12.47 -5.68 -19.14
N ALA A 98 12.80 -6.61 -18.26
CA ALA A 98 12.90 -8.02 -18.58
C ALA A 98 11.71 -8.78 -17.98
N GLU A 99 11.09 -9.66 -18.75
CA GLU A 99 10.06 -10.54 -18.22
C GLU A 99 10.67 -11.50 -17.20
N LEU A 100 9.95 -11.71 -16.10
CA LEU A 100 10.35 -12.70 -15.12
C LEU A 100 10.10 -14.11 -15.67
N ALA A 101 11.04 -15.00 -15.53
CA ALA A 101 10.88 -16.40 -15.90
C ALA A 101 9.74 -17.01 -15.04
N PRO A 102 8.79 -17.73 -15.66
CA PRO A 102 7.79 -18.46 -14.91
C PRO A 102 8.43 -19.49 -13.98
N THR A 103 7.90 -19.62 -12.77
CA THR A 103 8.35 -20.57 -11.78
C THR A 103 7.24 -21.57 -11.42
N GLU A 104 7.56 -22.56 -10.60
CA GLU A 104 6.61 -23.60 -10.16
C GLU A 104 5.34 -22.98 -9.57
N GLU A 105 4.19 -23.53 -9.98
CA GLU A 105 2.90 -23.11 -9.49
C GLU A 105 2.75 -23.37 -7.98
N ARG A 106 2.15 -22.42 -7.28
CA ARG A 106 1.86 -22.49 -5.85
C ARG A 106 0.38 -22.24 -5.63
N PHE A 107 -0.12 -22.73 -4.51
CA PHE A 107 -1.55 -22.68 -4.16
C PHE A 107 -1.72 -22.10 -2.77
N PHE A 108 -2.88 -21.47 -2.55
CA PHE A 108 -3.42 -21.11 -1.26
C PHE A 108 -4.80 -21.73 -1.09
N HIS A 109 -5.31 -21.83 0.12
CA HIS A 109 -6.65 -22.35 0.40
C HIS A 109 -7.62 -21.16 0.56
N GLY A 110 -8.34 -20.83 -0.50
CA GLY A 110 -9.29 -19.72 -0.58
C GLY A 110 -10.71 -20.16 -0.84
N TYR A 111 -11.60 -19.21 -1.03
CA TYR A 111 -13.01 -19.42 -1.31
C TYR A 111 -13.31 -19.12 -2.78
N ARG A 112 -13.89 -20.09 -3.51
CA ARG A 112 -14.37 -19.88 -4.86
C ARG A 112 -15.78 -19.31 -4.81
N ARG A 113 -15.98 -18.10 -5.32
CA ARG A 113 -17.29 -17.45 -5.40
C ARG A 113 -18.11 -17.97 -6.56
N SER A 114 -19.45 -17.76 -6.53
CA SER A 114 -20.37 -18.19 -7.57
C SER A 114 -20.04 -17.63 -8.96
N ASN A 115 -19.41 -16.45 -9.03
CA ASN A 115 -18.94 -15.82 -10.27
C ASN A 115 -17.54 -16.29 -10.71
N GLY A 116 -16.94 -17.26 -10.02
CA GLY A 116 -15.61 -17.80 -10.30
C GLY A 116 -14.43 -17.05 -9.68
N GLN A 117 -14.65 -15.91 -9.07
CA GLN A 117 -13.57 -15.17 -8.36
C GLN A 117 -13.07 -15.91 -7.12
N ALA A 118 -11.82 -15.67 -6.76
CA ALA A 118 -11.19 -16.21 -5.56
C ALA A 118 -11.19 -15.17 -4.43
N GLY A 119 -11.57 -15.56 -3.22
CA GLY A 119 -11.42 -14.76 -2.01
C GLY A 119 -10.50 -15.42 -0.99
N VAL A 120 -9.78 -14.65 -0.21
CA VAL A 120 -8.90 -15.14 0.87
C VAL A 120 -9.61 -15.10 2.25
N ARG A 121 -10.78 -14.47 2.28
CA ARG A 121 -11.68 -14.41 3.44
C ARG A 121 -13.11 -14.74 3.02
N ASN A 122 -13.93 -15.07 4.00
CA ASN A 122 -15.35 -15.29 3.86
C ASN A 122 -16.09 -14.41 4.89
N GLU A 123 -16.03 -13.10 4.64
CA GLU A 123 -16.59 -12.10 5.55
C GLU A 123 -17.98 -11.65 5.10
N ILE A 124 -18.74 -11.07 6.01
CA ILE A 124 -19.98 -10.38 5.71
C ILE A 124 -19.73 -8.89 5.91
N TRP A 125 -19.90 -8.11 4.85
CA TRP A 125 -19.64 -6.69 4.86
C TRP A 125 -20.95 -5.88 4.90
N ILE A 126 -20.99 -4.86 5.75
CA ILE A 126 -22.07 -3.88 5.81
C ILE A 126 -21.51 -2.59 5.23
N ILE A 127 -22.01 -2.20 4.05
CA ILE A 127 -21.51 -1.05 3.31
C ILE A 127 -22.61 0.03 3.30
N PRO A 128 -22.45 1.12 4.09
CA PRO A 128 -23.33 2.28 4.00
C PRO A 128 -23.18 2.98 2.65
N THR A 129 -24.28 3.44 2.05
CA THR A 129 -24.24 4.31 0.87
C THR A 129 -23.97 5.76 1.23
N VAL A 130 -24.22 6.12 2.50
CA VAL A 130 -24.10 7.49 3.02
C VAL A 130 -23.76 7.49 4.51
N GLY A 131 -23.02 8.50 4.94
CA GLY A 131 -22.60 8.66 6.33
C GLY A 131 -23.73 8.73 7.36
N CYS A 132 -24.95 9.12 6.96
CA CYS A 132 -26.10 9.23 7.84
C CYS A 132 -26.54 7.89 8.47
N VAL A 133 -26.24 6.77 7.85
CA VAL A 133 -26.58 5.42 8.36
C VAL A 133 -25.40 4.67 8.98
N ASN A 134 -24.26 5.32 9.18
CA ASN A 134 -23.07 4.69 9.79
C ASN A 134 -23.39 4.07 11.15
N ASN A 135 -24.07 4.80 12.04
CA ASN A 135 -24.42 4.28 13.38
C ASN A 135 -25.36 3.07 13.31
N VAL A 136 -26.24 3.01 12.31
CA VAL A 136 -27.11 1.85 12.07
C VAL A 136 -26.25 0.66 11.61
N ALA A 137 -25.34 0.87 10.68
CA ALA A 137 -24.41 -0.16 10.21
C ALA A 137 -23.57 -0.74 11.37
N GLU A 138 -23.00 0.10 12.21
CA GLU A 138 -22.21 -0.30 13.39
C GLU A 138 -23.09 -1.03 14.44
N ALA A 139 -24.34 -0.59 14.63
CA ALA A 139 -25.26 -1.26 15.53
C ALA A 139 -25.63 -2.66 15.04
N ILE A 140 -25.86 -2.82 13.74
CA ILE A 140 -26.09 -4.12 13.09
C ILE A 140 -24.83 -4.99 13.24
N GLU A 141 -23.63 -4.49 12.88
CA GLU A 141 -22.37 -5.20 13.01
C GLU A 141 -22.20 -5.79 14.42
N LYS A 142 -22.34 -4.94 15.43
CA LYS A 142 -22.19 -5.32 16.84
C LYS A 142 -23.14 -6.44 17.26
N GLN A 143 -24.41 -6.39 16.85
CA GLN A 143 -25.40 -7.39 17.21
C GLN A 143 -25.30 -8.65 16.35
N ALA A 144 -24.83 -8.53 15.12
CA ALA A 144 -24.69 -9.63 14.16
C ALA A 144 -23.53 -10.59 14.48
N GLN A 145 -22.63 -10.26 15.44
CA GLN A 145 -21.50 -11.12 15.79
C GLN A 145 -21.92 -12.55 16.19
N ILE A 146 -23.16 -12.75 16.62
CA ILE A 146 -23.72 -14.09 16.91
C ILE A 146 -23.79 -15.00 15.67
N TYR A 147 -23.81 -14.42 14.46
CA TYR A 147 -23.83 -15.16 13.19
C TYR A 147 -22.42 -15.47 12.65
N LYS A 148 -21.37 -15.02 13.33
CA LYS A 148 -19.99 -15.33 13.01
C LYS A 148 -19.65 -16.77 13.42
N THR A 149 -20.08 -17.72 12.63
CA THR A 149 -19.97 -19.18 12.89
C THR A 149 -19.49 -19.94 11.65
N GLY A 150 -18.96 -21.14 11.86
CA GLY A 150 -18.54 -22.02 10.76
C GLY A 150 -17.39 -21.43 9.96
N THR A 151 -17.62 -21.20 8.67
CA THR A 151 -16.61 -20.68 7.72
C THR A 151 -16.59 -19.16 7.62
N ILE A 152 -17.41 -18.44 8.40
CA ILE A 152 -17.47 -16.98 8.38
C ILE A 152 -16.30 -16.42 9.20
N ASP A 153 -15.41 -15.72 8.53
CA ASP A 153 -14.20 -15.17 9.13
C ASP A 153 -14.47 -13.92 9.98
N ASP A 154 -15.35 -13.01 9.51
CA ASP A 154 -15.78 -11.83 10.24
C ASP A 154 -17.09 -11.23 9.72
N ILE A 155 -17.67 -10.28 10.50
CA ILE A 155 -18.78 -9.42 10.09
C ILE A 155 -18.34 -8.00 10.42
N ALA A 156 -18.23 -7.14 9.39
CA ALA A 156 -17.63 -5.82 9.50
C ALA A 156 -18.46 -4.74 8.80
N ALA A 157 -18.62 -3.58 9.43
CA ALA A 157 -19.18 -2.38 8.82
C ALA A 157 -18.06 -1.45 8.36
N PHE A 158 -18.28 -0.73 7.24
CA PHE A 158 -17.33 0.22 6.70
C PHE A 158 -17.89 1.65 6.70
N PRO A 159 -17.95 2.32 7.85
CA PRO A 159 -18.46 3.66 7.97
C PRO A 159 -17.61 4.68 7.21
N HIS A 160 -18.27 5.65 6.57
CA HIS A 160 -17.61 6.75 5.87
C HIS A 160 -18.48 8.00 5.87
N PRO A 161 -17.91 9.23 5.74
CA PRO A 161 -18.70 10.48 5.83
C PRO A 161 -19.30 10.95 4.49
N TYR A 162 -19.27 10.15 3.45
CA TYR A 162 -19.62 10.53 2.08
C TYR A 162 -20.99 9.97 1.64
N GLY A 163 -21.30 10.06 0.34
CA GLY A 163 -22.52 9.51 -0.28
C GLY A 163 -23.62 10.55 -0.52
N CYS A 164 -23.56 11.68 0.18
CA CYS A 164 -24.45 12.82 -0.03
C CYS A 164 -23.66 14.12 -0.07
N SER A 165 -24.21 15.15 -0.73
CA SER A 165 -23.60 16.50 -0.80
C SER A 165 -22.22 16.54 -1.45
N GLN A 166 -21.85 15.55 -2.23
CA GLN A 166 -20.67 15.52 -3.09
C GLN A 166 -21.02 15.93 -4.52
N MET A 167 -20.03 16.45 -5.25
CA MET A 167 -20.15 16.88 -6.65
C MET A 167 -19.00 16.34 -7.50
N GLY A 168 -19.27 16.21 -8.82
CA GLY A 168 -18.25 15.88 -9.82
C GLY A 168 -17.49 14.59 -9.50
N GLU A 169 -16.17 14.63 -9.62
CA GLU A 169 -15.31 13.46 -9.45
C GLU A 169 -15.38 12.84 -8.04
N ASP A 170 -15.55 13.63 -7.00
CA ASP A 170 -15.68 13.11 -5.63
C ASP A 170 -16.87 12.17 -5.49
N GLN A 171 -18.00 12.51 -6.12
CA GLN A 171 -19.19 11.69 -6.12
C GLN A 171 -18.98 10.39 -6.93
N GLU A 172 -18.35 10.51 -8.10
CA GLU A 172 -17.99 9.38 -8.94
C GLU A 172 -17.02 8.42 -8.23
N HIS A 173 -15.99 8.96 -7.59
CA HIS A 173 -15.03 8.18 -6.81
C HIS A 173 -15.72 7.42 -5.67
N THR A 174 -16.62 8.08 -4.94
CA THR A 174 -17.37 7.43 -3.86
C THR A 174 -18.18 6.26 -4.38
N ARG A 175 -18.94 6.45 -5.47
CA ARG A 175 -19.76 5.39 -6.07
C ARG A 175 -18.93 4.21 -6.56
N ARG A 176 -17.79 4.49 -7.23
CA ARG A 176 -16.88 3.43 -7.73
C ARG A 176 -16.27 2.64 -6.59
N ILE A 177 -15.66 3.31 -5.61
CA ILE A 177 -15.05 2.64 -4.45
C ILE A 177 -16.06 1.77 -3.71
N LEU A 178 -17.28 2.27 -3.45
CA LEU A 178 -18.32 1.48 -2.78
C LEU A 178 -18.74 0.27 -3.63
N ALA A 179 -18.95 0.45 -4.94
CA ALA A 179 -19.34 -0.62 -5.84
C ALA A 179 -18.25 -1.72 -5.93
N ASP A 180 -17.00 -1.32 -6.00
CA ASP A 180 -15.86 -2.25 -6.07
C ASP A 180 -15.71 -3.05 -4.77
N LEU A 181 -15.88 -2.41 -3.62
CA LEU A 181 -15.91 -3.11 -2.33
C LEU A 181 -17.12 -4.06 -2.21
N ILE A 182 -18.30 -3.66 -2.70
CA ILE A 182 -19.48 -4.54 -2.76
C ILE A 182 -19.19 -5.79 -3.61
N ASN A 183 -18.45 -5.63 -4.71
CA ASN A 183 -18.07 -6.73 -5.60
C ASN A 183 -16.84 -7.52 -5.11
N HIS A 184 -16.17 -7.10 -4.05
CA HIS A 184 -14.91 -7.68 -3.60
C HIS A 184 -15.08 -9.15 -3.16
N PRO A 185 -14.22 -10.09 -3.64
CA PRO A 185 -14.40 -11.53 -3.40
C PRO A 185 -14.10 -11.98 -1.96
N ASN A 186 -13.44 -11.16 -1.12
CA ASN A 186 -13.27 -11.48 0.30
C ASN A 186 -14.61 -11.42 1.06
N ALA A 187 -15.60 -10.66 0.56
CA ALA A 187 -16.94 -10.66 1.10
C ALA A 187 -17.73 -11.86 0.60
N GLY A 188 -18.06 -12.80 1.46
CA GLY A 188 -19.00 -13.89 1.19
C GLY A 188 -20.44 -13.42 1.14
N GLY A 189 -20.78 -12.33 1.81
CA GLY A 189 -22.05 -11.64 1.79
C GLY A 189 -21.91 -10.15 1.98
N VAL A 190 -22.79 -9.35 1.38
CA VAL A 190 -22.79 -7.88 1.53
C VAL A 190 -24.19 -7.35 1.77
N LEU A 191 -24.37 -6.61 2.85
CA LEU A 191 -25.52 -5.74 3.08
C LEU A 191 -25.16 -4.32 2.65
N VAL A 192 -25.81 -3.82 1.60
CA VAL A 192 -25.74 -2.42 1.17
C VAL A 192 -26.85 -1.66 1.90
N LEU A 193 -26.46 -0.74 2.81
CA LEU A 193 -27.37 -0.01 3.65
C LEU A 193 -27.52 1.44 3.17
N GLY A 194 -28.69 1.77 2.60
CA GLY A 194 -29.03 3.13 2.17
C GLY A 194 -29.88 3.86 3.19
N LEU A 195 -29.86 5.20 3.13
CA LEU A 195 -30.82 6.03 3.88
C LEU A 195 -32.15 6.14 3.13
N GLY A 196 -32.11 6.52 1.84
CA GLY A 196 -33.26 6.67 0.95
C GLY A 196 -33.35 8.02 0.23
N CYS A 197 -32.69 9.07 0.74
CA CYS A 197 -32.70 10.41 0.13
C CYS A 197 -31.33 10.91 -0.31
N GLU A 198 -30.29 10.10 -0.20
CA GLU A 198 -28.91 10.45 -0.57
C GLU A 198 -28.69 10.50 -2.09
N ASN A 199 -27.68 11.29 -2.53
CA ASN A 199 -27.33 11.41 -3.93
C ASN A 199 -26.76 10.10 -4.51
N SER A 200 -26.07 9.31 -3.70
CA SER A 200 -25.52 8.00 -4.08
C SER A 200 -26.41 6.87 -3.56
N ASN A 201 -27.74 7.01 -3.77
CA ASN A 201 -28.71 6.02 -3.35
C ASN A 201 -28.50 4.65 -4.04
N ILE A 202 -29.19 3.64 -3.54
CA ILE A 202 -29.05 2.23 -4.00
C ILE A 202 -29.29 2.09 -5.50
N GLU A 203 -30.26 2.78 -6.09
CA GLU A 203 -30.54 2.66 -7.52
C GLU A 203 -29.41 3.26 -8.38
N GLU A 204 -28.82 4.37 -7.95
CA GLU A 204 -27.64 4.92 -8.60
C GLU A 204 -26.44 3.99 -8.43
N LEU A 205 -26.22 3.44 -7.22
CA LEU A 205 -25.09 2.57 -6.92
C LEU A 205 -25.15 1.25 -7.69
N LYS A 206 -26.35 0.68 -7.93
CA LYS A 206 -26.53 -0.53 -8.76
C LYS A 206 -25.97 -0.39 -10.16
N ARG A 207 -25.93 0.82 -10.74
CA ARG A 207 -25.33 1.06 -12.07
C ARG A 207 -23.83 0.84 -12.08
N TYR A 208 -23.16 1.09 -10.95
CA TYR A 208 -21.72 0.87 -10.76
C TYR A 208 -21.41 -0.57 -10.34
N ILE A 209 -22.26 -1.17 -9.51
CA ILE A 209 -22.13 -2.59 -9.10
C ILE A 209 -22.26 -3.51 -10.31
N GLY A 210 -23.13 -3.17 -11.26
CA GLY A 210 -23.39 -4.00 -12.44
C GLY A 210 -24.12 -5.30 -12.09
N SER A 211 -23.69 -6.42 -12.67
CA SER A 211 -24.28 -7.73 -12.40
C SER A 211 -23.79 -8.29 -11.06
N TYR A 212 -24.70 -8.70 -10.21
CA TYR A 212 -24.40 -9.28 -8.89
C TYR A 212 -25.28 -10.51 -8.59
N ASP A 213 -24.80 -11.36 -7.68
CA ASP A 213 -25.58 -12.48 -7.14
C ASP A 213 -26.52 -11.96 -6.04
N PRO A 214 -27.86 -12.03 -6.22
CA PRO A 214 -28.82 -11.53 -5.22
C PRO A 214 -28.84 -12.33 -3.91
N LYS A 215 -28.21 -13.50 -3.86
CA LYS A 215 -28.00 -14.25 -2.62
C LYS A 215 -26.82 -13.69 -1.82
N ARG A 216 -25.83 -13.12 -2.52
CA ARG A 216 -24.61 -12.56 -1.95
C ARG A 216 -24.74 -11.08 -1.60
N VAL A 217 -25.45 -10.29 -2.43
CA VAL A 217 -25.60 -8.83 -2.25
C VAL A 217 -27.05 -8.50 -1.97
N ARG A 218 -27.34 -7.94 -0.82
CA ARG A 218 -28.67 -7.56 -0.39
C ARG A 218 -28.71 -6.06 -0.08
N PHE A 219 -29.87 -5.46 -0.23
CA PHE A 219 -30.08 -4.01 -0.07
C PHE A 219 -31.15 -3.76 0.99
N LEU A 220 -30.92 -2.72 1.81
CA LEU A 220 -31.87 -2.23 2.79
C LEU A 220 -31.90 -0.69 2.76
N VAL A 221 -33.08 -0.10 2.68
CA VAL A 221 -33.29 1.33 2.74
C VAL A 221 -33.87 1.67 4.12
N ALA A 222 -33.13 2.42 4.93
CA ALA A 222 -33.51 2.69 6.33
C ALA A 222 -34.82 3.46 6.45
N GLN A 223 -35.09 4.43 5.56
CA GLN A 223 -36.36 5.21 5.57
C GLN A 223 -37.59 4.39 5.15
N GLU A 224 -37.43 3.23 4.54
CA GLU A 224 -38.52 2.33 4.13
C GLU A 224 -38.78 1.24 5.18
N SER A 225 -37.91 1.10 6.18
CA SER A 225 -38.04 0.12 7.28
C SER A 225 -38.71 0.75 8.50
N GLU A 226 -39.51 -0.03 9.22
CA GLU A 226 -40.00 0.34 10.54
C GLU A 226 -38.98 0.18 11.67
N ASP A 227 -38.00 -0.75 11.47
CA ASP A 227 -36.91 -1.04 12.39
C ASP A 227 -35.73 -1.57 11.56
N GLU A 228 -34.90 -0.64 11.09
CA GLU A 228 -33.79 -0.92 10.19
C GLU A 228 -32.71 -1.81 10.82
N ILE A 229 -32.57 -1.82 12.15
CA ILE A 229 -31.62 -2.70 12.85
C ILE A 229 -32.15 -4.13 12.83
N ARG A 230 -33.45 -4.35 13.22
CA ARG A 230 -34.08 -5.68 13.17
C ARG A 230 -34.03 -6.25 11.75
N ASP A 231 -34.42 -5.46 10.76
CA ASP A 231 -34.51 -5.90 9.37
C ASP A 231 -33.10 -6.14 8.81
N GLY A 232 -32.11 -5.32 9.16
CA GLY A 232 -30.70 -5.51 8.85
C GLY A 232 -30.14 -6.82 9.42
N LEU A 233 -30.46 -7.14 10.68
CA LEU A 233 -30.05 -8.40 11.31
C LEU A 233 -30.68 -9.63 10.60
N ALA A 234 -31.93 -9.51 10.15
CA ALA A 234 -32.56 -10.57 9.38
C ALA A 234 -31.83 -10.81 8.06
N VAL A 235 -31.44 -9.74 7.36
CA VAL A 235 -30.64 -9.84 6.11
C VAL A 235 -29.26 -10.44 6.41
N ILE A 236 -28.56 -10.00 7.47
CA ILE A 236 -27.25 -10.57 7.84
C ILE A 236 -27.34 -12.07 8.11
N ARG A 237 -28.41 -12.53 8.77
CA ARG A 237 -28.63 -13.98 8.98
C ARG A 237 -28.75 -14.74 7.65
N GLU A 238 -29.49 -14.25 6.69
CA GLU A 238 -29.62 -14.87 5.35
C GLU A 238 -28.26 -14.88 4.63
N LEU A 239 -27.51 -13.77 4.70
CA LEU A 239 -26.17 -13.68 4.14
C LEU A 239 -25.20 -14.65 4.82
N ALA A 240 -25.31 -14.84 6.14
CA ALA A 240 -24.51 -15.79 6.91
C ALA A 240 -24.81 -17.24 6.51
N GLU A 241 -26.09 -17.59 6.30
CA GLU A 241 -26.50 -18.90 5.79
C GLU A 241 -25.93 -19.16 4.39
N TYR A 242 -25.99 -18.18 3.50
CA TYR A 242 -25.41 -18.27 2.16
C TYR A 242 -23.87 -18.38 2.20
N ALA A 243 -23.20 -17.46 2.89
CA ALA A 243 -21.75 -17.44 3.01
C ALA A 243 -21.22 -18.69 3.71
N GLY A 244 -21.93 -19.21 4.70
CA GLY A 244 -21.60 -20.43 5.42
C GLY A 244 -21.59 -21.71 4.58
N SER A 245 -22.17 -21.66 3.36
CA SER A 245 -22.14 -22.79 2.41
C SER A 245 -20.82 -22.94 1.66
N PHE A 246 -19.94 -21.92 1.70
CA PHE A 246 -18.62 -21.99 1.06
C PHE A 246 -17.59 -22.61 1.96
N SER A 247 -16.67 -23.36 1.38
CA SER A 247 -15.50 -23.95 2.04
C SER A 247 -14.22 -23.57 1.32
N ARG A 248 -13.10 -23.59 2.04
CA ARG A 248 -11.79 -23.35 1.43
C ARG A 248 -11.40 -24.51 0.51
N GLU A 249 -10.84 -24.16 -0.64
CA GLU A 249 -10.29 -25.08 -1.63
C GLU A 249 -8.91 -24.61 -2.10
N PRO A 250 -8.07 -25.51 -2.66
CA PRO A 250 -6.82 -25.10 -3.27
C PRO A 250 -7.08 -24.19 -4.50
N ILE A 251 -6.51 -22.98 -4.47
CA ILE A 251 -6.61 -21.99 -5.54
C ILE A 251 -5.19 -21.58 -5.95
N SER A 252 -4.92 -21.51 -7.24
CA SER A 252 -3.62 -21.10 -7.76
C SER A 252 -3.26 -19.66 -7.36
N CYS A 253 -1.99 -19.43 -7.04
CA CYS A 253 -1.45 -18.08 -6.81
C CYS A 253 -1.61 -17.13 -8.00
N ARG A 254 -1.93 -17.64 -9.19
CA ARG A 254 -2.29 -16.83 -10.35
C ARG A 254 -3.50 -15.93 -10.12
N GLU A 255 -4.37 -16.32 -9.19
CA GLU A 255 -5.57 -15.56 -8.85
C GLU A 255 -5.34 -14.58 -7.70
N LEU A 256 -4.17 -14.65 -7.04
CA LEU A 256 -3.86 -13.78 -5.92
C LEU A 256 -3.47 -12.37 -6.40
N VAL A 257 -4.11 -11.36 -5.82
CA VAL A 257 -3.84 -9.95 -6.04
C VAL A 257 -3.38 -9.32 -4.73
N ILE A 258 -2.21 -8.71 -4.73
CA ILE A 258 -1.60 -8.12 -3.53
C ILE A 258 -1.37 -6.62 -3.73
N GLY A 259 -1.92 -5.81 -2.84
CA GLY A 259 -1.65 -4.38 -2.77
C GLY A 259 -0.39 -4.08 -1.97
N MET A 260 0.38 -3.09 -2.39
CA MET A 260 1.65 -2.72 -1.75
C MET A 260 1.67 -1.23 -1.43
N LYS A 261 1.96 -0.91 -0.18
CA LYS A 261 2.11 0.47 0.29
C LYS A 261 3.05 0.57 1.50
N CYS A 262 3.32 1.81 1.94
CA CYS A 262 4.08 2.06 3.16
C CYS A 262 3.47 3.19 4.00
N GLY A 263 3.81 3.23 5.27
CA GLY A 263 3.45 4.32 6.17
C GLY A 263 4.37 4.36 7.38
N GLY A 264 4.75 5.58 7.82
CA GLY A 264 5.72 5.73 8.91
C GLY A 264 7.12 5.21 8.56
N SER A 265 7.57 5.38 7.31
CA SER A 265 8.87 4.92 6.82
C SER A 265 10.04 5.58 7.54
N ASP A 266 11.15 4.86 7.66
CA ASP A 266 12.46 5.29 8.17
C ASP A 266 13.57 5.06 7.13
N GLY A 267 14.81 5.42 7.45
CA GLY A 267 15.96 5.24 6.55
C GLY A 267 16.30 3.78 6.24
N LEU A 268 15.84 2.83 7.04
CA LEU A 268 16.01 1.40 6.79
C LEU A 268 14.92 0.81 5.90
N SER A 269 13.77 1.48 5.75
CA SER A 269 12.63 0.97 4.97
C SER A 269 13.00 0.63 3.52
N GLY A 270 13.79 1.50 2.85
CA GLY A 270 14.27 1.28 1.48
C GLY A 270 15.44 0.30 1.36
N ILE A 271 15.95 -0.21 2.49
CA ILE A 271 17.08 -1.16 2.53
C ILE A 271 16.59 -2.56 2.90
N THR A 272 15.55 -2.66 3.72
CA THR A 272 15.07 -3.92 4.30
C THR A 272 13.65 -4.25 3.84
N ALA A 273 12.63 -3.63 4.43
CA ALA A 273 11.23 -4.00 4.21
C ALA A 273 10.76 -3.79 2.76
N ASN A 274 11.08 -2.67 2.13
CA ASN A 274 10.63 -2.39 0.77
C ASN A 274 11.28 -3.33 -0.26
N PRO A 275 12.60 -3.58 -0.25
CA PRO A 275 13.20 -4.61 -1.11
C PRO A 275 12.65 -6.01 -0.86
N THR A 276 12.36 -6.39 0.40
CA THR A 276 11.75 -7.69 0.72
C THR A 276 10.36 -7.82 0.09
N VAL A 277 9.54 -6.77 0.12
CA VAL A 277 8.25 -6.73 -0.60
C VAL A 277 8.46 -6.78 -2.11
N GLY A 278 9.52 -6.13 -2.63
CA GLY A 278 9.89 -6.21 -4.04
C GLY A 278 10.23 -7.63 -4.49
N GLY A 279 11.06 -8.33 -3.72
CA GLY A 279 11.38 -9.74 -3.98
C GLY A 279 10.14 -10.64 -3.86
N PHE A 280 9.25 -10.38 -2.89
CA PHE A 280 7.94 -11.02 -2.83
C PHE A 280 7.12 -10.77 -4.10
N SER A 281 7.07 -9.51 -4.57
CA SER A 281 6.33 -9.13 -5.79
C SER A 281 6.83 -9.94 -7.00
N ASP A 282 8.13 -10.03 -7.18
CA ASP A 282 8.74 -10.80 -8.27
C ASP A 282 8.43 -12.31 -8.15
N LEU A 283 8.47 -12.87 -6.94
CA LEU A 283 8.08 -14.25 -6.68
C LEU A 283 6.61 -14.52 -7.02
N LEU A 284 5.70 -13.65 -6.62
CA LEU A 284 4.27 -13.82 -6.94
C LEU A 284 4.01 -13.67 -8.43
N ILE A 285 4.61 -12.68 -9.09
CA ILE A 285 4.46 -12.46 -10.54
C ILE A 285 5.05 -13.62 -11.33
N SER A 286 6.20 -14.17 -10.94
CA SER A 286 6.77 -15.35 -11.58
C SER A 286 5.86 -16.57 -11.54
N LYS A 287 4.90 -16.61 -10.60
CA LYS A 287 3.84 -17.64 -10.47
C LYS A 287 2.52 -17.23 -11.15
N GLY A 288 2.53 -16.11 -11.89
CA GLY A 288 1.39 -15.58 -12.62
C GLY A 288 0.40 -14.76 -11.81
N GLY A 289 0.72 -14.41 -10.55
CA GLY A 289 -0.10 -13.53 -9.71
C GLY A 289 0.03 -12.05 -10.06
N THR A 290 -0.58 -11.20 -9.26
CA THR A 290 -0.68 -9.76 -9.52
C THR A 290 -0.30 -8.95 -8.30
N THR A 291 0.44 -7.86 -8.53
CA THR A 291 0.75 -6.86 -7.50
C THR A 291 0.34 -5.47 -7.96
N ILE A 292 -0.08 -4.63 -7.01
CA ILE A 292 -0.50 -3.25 -7.25
C ILE A 292 0.33 -2.33 -6.36
N LEU A 293 1.12 -1.44 -6.98
CA LEU A 293 1.83 -0.36 -6.29
C LEU A 293 1.01 0.92 -6.39
N THR A 294 0.86 1.64 -5.28
CA THR A 294 0.16 2.91 -5.22
C THR A 294 0.99 3.98 -4.52
N GLU A 295 0.36 5.08 -4.06
CA GLU A 295 1.00 6.23 -3.42
C GLU A 295 1.82 7.04 -4.44
N VAL A 296 1.14 7.55 -5.48
CA VAL A 296 1.78 8.27 -6.60
C VAL A 296 2.72 9.39 -6.14
N PRO A 297 2.39 10.22 -5.11
CA PRO A 297 3.33 11.23 -4.61
C PRO A 297 4.66 10.64 -4.07
N GLU A 298 4.70 9.38 -3.72
CA GLU A 298 5.91 8.68 -3.27
C GLU A 298 6.69 8.02 -4.43
N MET A 299 6.32 8.32 -5.67
CA MET A 299 7.06 7.95 -6.88
C MET A 299 7.86 9.15 -7.44
N PHE A 300 7.56 10.39 -7.00
CA PHE A 300 8.21 11.59 -7.52
C PHE A 300 9.72 11.60 -7.23
N GLY A 301 10.52 11.77 -8.26
CA GLY A 301 11.98 11.66 -8.22
C GLY A 301 12.53 10.24 -8.43
N ALA A 302 11.65 9.22 -8.45
CA ALA A 302 11.98 7.84 -8.79
C ALA A 302 11.11 7.31 -9.95
N GLU A 303 10.25 8.15 -10.53
CA GLU A 303 9.27 7.79 -11.55
C GLU A 303 9.89 7.16 -12.80
N THR A 304 11.09 7.58 -13.20
CA THR A 304 11.79 7.04 -14.38
C THR A 304 12.13 5.55 -14.24
N LEU A 305 12.34 5.06 -13.01
CA LEU A 305 12.55 3.64 -12.76
C LEU A 305 11.30 2.81 -13.12
N LEU A 306 10.12 3.32 -12.85
CA LEU A 306 8.85 2.67 -13.19
C LEU A 306 8.51 2.87 -14.68
N MET A 307 8.70 4.08 -15.19
CA MET A 307 8.45 4.46 -16.58
C MET A 307 9.25 3.59 -17.56
N ASN A 308 10.55 3.40 -17.29
CA ASN A 308 11.42 2.58 -18.15
C ASN A 308 11.11 1.08 -18.07
N ARG A 309 10.44 0.64 -17.00
CA ARG A 309 9.96 -0.73 -16.85
C ARG A 309 8.58 -0.98 -17.44
N CYS A 310 7.92 0.03 -18.03
CA CYS A 310 6.66 -0.19 -18.75
C CYS A 310 6.85 -1.19 -19.90
N ALA A 311 5.93 -2.12 -20.06
CA ALA A 311 6.02 -3.19 -21.05
C ALA A 311 6.01 -2.64 -22.49
N ASN A 312 5.39 -1.48 -22.70
CA ASN A 312 5.30 -0.78 -23.99
C ASN A 312 5.15 0.73 -23.80
N GLU A 313 5.25 1.48 -24.91
CA GLU A 313 5.17 2.95 -24.94
C GLU A 313 3.79 3.49 -24.47
N ALA A 314 2.70 2.82 -24.78
CA ALA A 314 1.37 3.24 -24.33
C ALA A 314 1.24 3.19 -22.79
N LEU A 315 1.87 2.22 -22.13
CA LEU A 315 1.92 2.17 -20.66
C LEU A 315 2.88 3.21 -20.08
N PHE A 316 3.98 3.50 -20.80
CA PHE A 316 4.86 4.60 -20.43
C PHE A 316 4.10 5.93 -20.44
N ASP A 317 3.37 6.23 -21.53
CA ASP A 317 2.56 7.46 -21.63
C ASP A 317 1.54 7.56 -20.49
N LYS A 318 0.81 6.49 -20.21
CA LYS A 318 -0.12 6.44 -19.07
C LYS A 318 0.58 6.64 -17.71
N THR A 319 1.80 6.15 -17.56
CA THR A 319 2.58 6.37 -16.33
C THR A 319 3.02 7.83 -16.22
N VAL A 320 3.39 8.46 -17.33
CA VAL A 320 3.69 9.91 -17.37
C VAL A 320 2.44 10.71 -16.98
N GLU A 321 1.28 10.38 -17.54
CA GLU A 321 0.00 11.00 -17.18
C GLU A 321 -0.29 10.83 -15.68
N LEU A 322 -0.21 9.61 -15.15
CA LEU A 322 -0.40 9.30 -13.72
C LEU A 322 0.44 10.22 -12.81
N ILE A 323 1.72 10.37 -13.12
CA ILE A 323 2.64 11.20 -12.34
C ILE A 323 2.31 12.69 -12.48
N ASN A 324 2.09 13.16 -13.72
CA ASN A 324 1.86 14.57 -14.00
C ASN A 324 0.50 15.04 -13.49
N ASP A 325 -0.53 14.21 -13.53
CA ASP A 325 -1.86 14.53 -12.99
C ASP A 325 -1.80 14.74 -11.47
N PHE A 326 -1.06 13.91 -10.73
CA PHE A 326 -0.85 14.15 -9.31
C PHE A 326 -0.02 15.41 -9.02
N LYS A 327 1.00 15.72 -9.82
CA LYS A 327 1.73 16.98 -9.71
C LYS A 327 0.81 18.18 -9.98
N ASN A 328 -0.04 18.09 -11.00
CA ASN A 328 -1.05 19.10 -11.31
C ASN A 328 -2.10 19.24 -10.21
N TYR A 329 -2.52 18.15 -9.58
CA TYR A 329 -3.40 18.18 -8.41
C TYR A 329 -2.82 19.04 -7.29
N PHE A 330 -1.54 18.87 -6.92
CA PHE A 330 -0.88 19.72 -5.92
C PHE A 330 -0.85 21.19 -6.36
N LYS A 331 -0.46 21.45 -7.62
CA LYS A 331 -0.37 22.82 -8.18
C LYS A 331 -1.73 23.51 -8.22
N SER A 332 -2.81 22.82 -8.59
CA SER A 332 -4.16 23.39 -8.63
C SER A 332 -4.67 23.81 -7.24
N HIS A 333 -4.13 23.22 -6.17
CA HIS A 333 -4.41 23.57 -4.79
C HIS A 333 -3.36 24.51 -4.17
N ASN A 334 -2.44 25.09 -4.98
CA ASN A 334 -1.34 25.94 -4.52
C ASN A 334 -0.45 25.27 -3.45
N GLN A 335 -0.23 23.95 -3.58
CA GLN A 335 0.64 23.18 -2.70
C GLN A 335 1.93 22.78 -3.41
N THR A 336 3.01 22.59 -2.64
CA THR A 336 4.27 22.08 -3.17
C THR A 336 4.19 20.59 -3.40
N ILE A 337 4.83 20.08 -4.45
CA ILE A 337 4.84 18.65 -4.77
C ILE A 337 5.76 17.83 -3.84
N TYR A 338 6.64 18.49 -3.09
CA TYR A 338 7.71 17.89 -2.25
C TYR A 338 7.54 18.14 -0.75
N GLU A 339 6.31 18.36 -0.26
CA GLU A 339 6.05 18.51 1.18
C GLU A 339 6.39 17.23 1.97
N ASN A 340 6.11 16.06 1.39
CA ASN A 340 6.62 14.79 1.90
C ASN A 340 8.17 14.75 1.75
N PRO A 341 8.96 14.21 2.69
CA PRO A 341 8.63 13.33 3.83
C PRO A 341 8.11 14.08 5.07
N SER A 342 7.27 13.38 5.84
CA SER A 342 6.73 13.87 7.11
C SER A 342 7.85 14.11 8.16
N PRO A 343 7.57 14.90 9.23
CA PRO A 343 8.53 15.06 10.32
C PRO A 343 9.00 13.74 10.92
N GLY A 344 8.12 12.74 11.02
CA GLY A 344 8.46 11.40 11.49
C GLY A 344 9.42 10.66 10.56
N ASN A 345 9.24 10.76 9.25
CA ASN A 345 10.17 10.17 8.27
C ASN A 345 11.56 10.85 8.35
N LYS A 346 11.59 12.18 8.45
CA LYS A 346 12.83 12.96 8.61
C LYS A 346 13.58 12.53 9.87
N LYS A 347 12.90 12.42 11.01
CA LYS A 347 13.50 11.90 12.25
C LYS A 347 14.04 10.48 12.12
N GLY A 348 13.50 9.68 11.19
CA GLY A 348 13.93 8.33 10.89
C GLY A 348 15.07 8.23 9.87
N GLY A 349 15.64 9.35 9.37
CA GLY A 349 16.79 9.36 8.46
C GLY A 349 16.49 9.70 7.00
N ILE A 350 15.21 9.80 6.61
CA ILE A 350 14.80 10.21 5.25
C ILE A 350 14.89 11.74 5.16
N SER A 351 15.54 12.27 4.12
CA SER A 351 15.83 13.71 4.04
C SER A 351 14.96 14.48 3.05
N THR A 352 14.71 13.90 1.87
CA THR A 352 14.02 14.51 0.73
C THR A 352 12.94 13.58 0.19
N LEU A 353 12.08 14.06 -0.68
CA LEU A 353 11.08 13.23 -1.34
C LEU A 353 11.75 12.20 -2.27
N GLU A 354 12.80 12.58 -2.99
CA GLU A 354 13.58 11.67 -3.85
C GLU A 354 14.19 10.52 -3.02
N ASP A 355 14.78 10.82 -1.86
CA ASP A 355 15.31 9.80 -0.93
C ASP A 355 14.21 8.82 -0.50
N LYS A 356 13.02 9.34 -0.19
CA LYS A 356 11.85 8.52 0.14
C LYS A 356 11.39 7.68 -1.04
N SER A 357 11.21 8.31 -2.21
CA SER A 357 10.65 7.67 -3.40
C SER A 357 11.55 6.55 -3.94
N MET A 358 12.87 6.76 -3.95
CA MET A 358 13.84 5.72 -4.32
C MET A 358 13.74 4.48 -3.42
N GLY A 359 13.49 4.69 -2.12
CA GLY A 359 13.20 3.60 -1.19
C GLY A 359 11.82 2.98 -1.37
N CYS A 360 10.78 3.78 -1.62
CA CYS A 360 9.40 3.31 -1.74
C CYS A 360 9.17 2.48 -3.01
N THR A 361 9.75 2.86 -4.14
CA THR A 361 9.61 2.15 -5.43
C THR A 361 10.24 0.77 -5.42
N GLN A 362 11.16 0.47 -4.49
CA GLN A 362 11.73 -0.87 -4.30
C GLN A 362 10.64 -1.95 -4.08
N LYS A 363 9.48 -1.60 -3.51
CA LYS A 363 8.35 -2.53 -3.33
C LYS A 363 7.86 -3.15 -4.63
N SER A 364 8.09 -2.49 -5.77
CA SER A 364 7.67 -2.98 -7.09
C SER A 364 8.52 -4.13 -7.65
N GLY A 365 9.62 -4.51 -6.98
CA GLY A 365 10.55 -5.51 -7.49
C GLY A 365 11.17 -5.11 -8.84
N SER A 366 11.40 -6.10 -9.70
CA SER A 366 12.02 -5.93 -11.03
C SER A 366 11.06 -6.18 -12.20
N ALA A 367 9.85 -6.70 -11.95
CA ALA A 367 8.87 -7.03 -12.97
C ALA A 367 8.47 -5.84 -13.86
N PRO A 368 8.13 -6.07 -15.15
CA PRO A 368 7.58 -5.03 -16.02
C PRO A 368 6.24 -4.50 -15.49
N VAL A 369 5.99 -3.20 -15.68
CA VAL A 369 4.68 -2.60 -15.45
C VAL A 369 3.74 -3.05 -16.58
N LYS A 370 2.66 -3.74 -16.23
CA LYS A 370 1.66 -4.31 -17.16
C LYS A 370 0.35 -3.52 -17.18
N GLY A 371 0.07 -2.70 -16.17
CA GLY A 371 -1.13 -1.89 -16.08
C GLY A 371 -0.91 -0.59 -15.33
N VAL A 372 -1.70 0.41 -15.67
CA VAL A 372 -1.83 1.69 -14.97
C VAL A 372 -3.30 1.95 -14.76
N LEU A 373 -3.71 2.06 -13.51
CA LEU A 373 -5.10 2.12 -13.06
C LEU A 373 -5.45 3.53 -12.57
N ALA A 374 -6.59 4.03 -12.98
CA ALA A 374 -7.19 5.22 -12.39
C ALA A 374 -7.68 4.93 -10.95
N TYR A 375 -7.98 5.97 -10.17
CA TYR A 375 -8.57 5.83 -8.84
C TYR A 375 -9.95 5.16 -8.94
N GLY A 376 -10.13 4.06 -8.20
CA GLY A 376 -11.36 3.25 -8.27
C GLY A 376 -11.50 2.47 -9.59
N GLU A 377 -10.39 2.04 -10.18
CA GLU A 377 -10.41 1.13 -11.33
C GLU A 377 -9.95 -0.27 -10.88
N PRO A 378 -10.76 -1.31 -11.09
CA PRO A 378 -10.39 -2.69 -10.80
C PRO A 378 -9.24 -3.17 -11.69
N VAL A 379 -8.33 -3.95 -11.10
CA VAL A 379 -7.20 -4.55 -11.83
C VAL A 379 -7.69 -5.60 -12.83
N LYS A 380 -7.14 -5.55 -14.05
CA LYS A 380 -7.45 -6.50 -15.13
C LYS A 380 -6.21 -7.25 -15.62
N GLU A 381 -5.06 -6.58 -15.59
CA GLU A 381 -3.82 -7.13 -16.10
C GLU A 381 -3.05 -7.89 -15.02
N LYS A 382 -2.55 -9.07 -15.37
CA LYS A 382 -1.65 -9.85 -14.51
C LYS A 382 -0.26 -9.21 -14.44
N GLY A 383 0.42 -9.37 -13.31
CA GLY A 383 1.73 -8.80 -13.09
C GLY A 383 1.69 -7.50 -12.30
N LEU A 384 2.71 -6.64 -12.46
CA LEU A 384 2.80 -5.37 -11.74
C LEU A 384 1.89 -4.31 -12.35
N ASN A 385 1.04 -3.71 -11.54
CA ASN A 385 0.17 -2.59 -11.88
C ASN A 385 0.49 -1.37 -11.01
N LEU A 386 0.34 -0.17 -11.57
CA LEU A 386 0.40 1.10 -10.84
C LEU A 386 -1.01 1.63 -10.65
N LEU A 387 -1.34 2.14 -9.45
CA LEU A 387 -2.67 2.66 -9.12
C LEU A 387 -2.59 4.11 -8.70
N SER A 388 -3.44 4.94 -9.29
CA SER A 388 -3.64 6.33 -8.88
C SER A 388 -4.29 6.41 -7.50
N ALA A 389 -3.50 6.78 -6.47
CA ALA A 389 -4.00 7.16 -5.15
C ALA A 389 -2.97 8.02 -4.41
N PRO A 390 -3.42 8.86 -3.44
CA PRO A 390 -2.51 9.67 -2.63
C PRO A 390 -1.69 8.83 -1.65
N GLY A 391 -0.74 9.46 -0.96
CA GLY A 391 0.08 8.81 0.09
C GLY A 391 -0.63 8.66 1.45
N ASN A 392 -1.90 9.04 1.59
CA ASN A 392 -2.65 8.85 2.83
C ASN A 392 -2.94 7.37 3.07
N ASP A 393 -2.59 6.86 4.27
CA ASP A 393 -2.65 5.43 4.60
C ASP A 393 -4.03 4.81 4.36
N LEU A 394 -5.10 5.47 4.84
CA LEU A 394 -6.46 4.97 4.74
C LEU A 394 -6.97 5.00 3.29
N VAL A 395 -6.77 6.13 2.61
CA VAL A 395 -7.24 6.33 1.23
C VAL A 395 -6.53 5.39 0.26
N ALA A 396 -5.19 5.31 0.36
CA ALA A 396 -4.40 4.44 -0.51
C ALA A 396 -4.74 2.95 -0.32
N SER A 397 -4.90 2.50 0.93
CA SER A 397 -5.22 1.10 1.23
C SER A 397 -6.66 0.73 0.82
N THR A 398 -7.61 1.67 0.98
CA THR A 398 -8.98 1.50 0.47
C THR A 398 -8.99 1.40 -1.06
N ALA A 399 -8.21 2.24 -1.75
CA ALA A 399 -8.08 2.19 -3.21
C ALA A 399 -7.49 0.85 -3.67
N LEU A 400 -6.47 0.31 -2.98
CA LEU A 400 -5.91 -1.01 -3.27
C LEU A 400 -6.97 -2.12 -3.12
N ALA A 401 -7.73 -2.11 -2.03
CA ALA A 401 -8.82 -3.06 -1.81
C ALA A 401 -9.89 -2.94 -2.90
N ALA A 402 -10.36 -1.73 -3.21
CA ALA A 402 -11.34 -1.48 -4.27
C ALA A 402 -10.82 -1.93 -5.65
N SER A 403 -9.52 -1.78 -5.92
CA SER A 403 -8.91 -2.29 -7.17
C SER A 403 -8.77 -3.82 -7.21
N GLY A 404 -9.19 -4.54 -6.16
CA GLY A 404 -9.25 -6.00 -6.10
C GLY A 404 -8.11 -6.66 -5.32
N ALA A 405 -7.29 -5.91 -4.58
CA ALA A 405 -6.26 -6.50 -3.74
C ALA A 405 -6.88 -7.34 -2.61
N HIS A 406 -6.57 -8.62 -2.57
CA HIS A 406 -7.03 -9.54 -1.53
C HIS A 406 -6.38 -9.30 -0.18
N ILE A 407 -5.12 -8.85 -0.18
CA ILE A 407 -4.27 -8.57 0.97
C ILE A 407 -3.46 -7.31 0.64
N VAL A 408 -3.23 -6.46 1.65
CA VAL A 408 -2.33 -5.31 1.55
C VAL A 408 -1.06 -5.59 2.35
N LEU A 409 0.11 -5.47 1.72
CA LEU A 409 1.40 -5.44 2.38
C LEU A 409 1.74 -3.99 2.73
N PHE A 410 1.94 -3.75 4.02
CA PHE A 410 2.15 -2.42 4.59
C PHE A 410 3.51 -2.35 5.28
N THR A 411 4.51 -1.75 4.62
CA THR A 411 5.84 -1.59 5.21
C THR A 411 5.89 -0.37 6.13
N THR A 412 6.61 -0.49 7.25
CA THR A 412 6.72 0.59 8.24
C THR A 412 8.02 0.51 9.04
N GLY A 413 8.61 1.67 9.34
CA GLY A 413 9.76 1.79 10.25
C GLY A 413 9.38 2.23 11.66
N ARG A 414 8.16 2.79 11.84
CA ARG A 414 7.70 3.38 13.11
C ARG A 414 6.43 2.71 13.65
N GLY A 415 5.69 1.99 12.81
CA GLY A 415 4.47 1.27 13.16
C GLY A 415 3.21 2.13 13.17
N THR A 416 2.09 1.46 12.91
CA THR A 416 0.73 2.01 13.01
C THR A 416 -0.24 0.89 13.35
N PRO A 417 -1.30 1.12 14.16
CA PRO A 417 -2.36 0.15 14.40
C PRO A 417 -3.34 0.04 13.23
N PHE A 418 -3.33 0.98 12.27
CA PHE A 418 -4.25 1.04 11.12
C PHE A 418 -4.37 -0.31 10.39
N ALA A 419 -5.56 -0.62 9.88
CA ALA A 419 -5.83 -1.71 8.96
C ALA A 419 -6.79 -1.26 7.84
N SER A 420 -6.64 -1.82 6.65
CA SER A 420 -7.50 -1.59 5.49
C SER A 420 -8.76 -2.49 5.52
N PRO A 421 -9.70 -2.35 4.56
CA PRO A 421 -10.86 -3.25 4.44
C PRO A 421 -10.49 -4.72 4.21
N VAL A 422 -9.25 -5.02 3.81
CA VAL A 422 -8.76 -6.38 3.58
C VAL A 422 -7.61 -6.70 4.54
N PRO A 423 -7.22 -7.98 4.74
CA PRO A 423 -6.08 -8.32 5.58
C PRO A 423 -4.87 -7.46 5.30
N THR A 424 -4.34 -6.79 6.32
CA THR A 424 -3.23 -5.83 6.19
C THR A 424 -2.02 -6.37 6.95
N VAL A 425 -1.09 -6.96 6.20
CA VAL A 425 0.17 -7.51 6.72
C VAL A 425 1.15 -6.37 6.99
N LYS A 426 1.45 -6.10 8.25
CA LYS A 426 2.41 -5.06 8.64
C LYS A 426 3.82 -5.61 8.75
N ILE A 427 4.73 -4.99 8.01
CA ILE A 427 6.10 -5.43 7.78
C ILE A 427 7.05 -4.36 8.34
N SER A 428 7.80 -4.69 9.38
CA SER A 428 8.77 -3.74 9.96
C SER A 428 10.09 -3.72 9.20
N SER A 429 10.66 -2.53 9.06
CA SER A 429 12.01 -2.31 8.52
C SER A 429 13.11 -2.68 9.52
N ASN A 430 12.79 -2.81 10.81
CA ASN A 430 13.76 -3.01 11.88
C ASN A 430 13.20 -3.89 13.00
N THR A 431 14.10 -4.66 13.64
CA THR A 431 13.75 -5.59 14.72
C THR A 431 13.28 -4.86 15.98
N ALA A 432 13.78 -3.66 16.27
CA ALA A 432 13.39 -2.90 17.47
C ALA A 432 11.88 -2.57 17.45
N LEU A 433 11.33 -2.17 16.31
CA LEU A 433 9.89 -1.94 16.15
C LEU A 433 9.11 -3.25 16.31
N TYR A 434 9.56 -4.33 15.66
CA TYR A 434 8.91 -5.65 15.73
C TYR A 434 8.81 -6.13 17.19
N GLU A 435 9.90 -6.06 17.94
CA GLU A 435 9.92 -6.46 19.36
C GLU A 435 9.06 -5.56 20.25
N LYS A 436 9.07 -4.25 19.99
CA LYS A 436 8.30 -3.27 20.77
C LYS A 436 6.80 -3.35 20.49
N LYS A 437 6.39 -3.70 19.27
CA LYS A 437 4.99 -3.65 18.80
C LYS A 437 4.51 -5.00 18.26
N LYS A 438 4.71 -6.06 19.03
CA LYS A 438 4.31 -7.44 18.69
C LYS A 438 2.82 -7.61 18.38
N ASN A 439 1.98 -6.72 18.89
CA ASN A 439 0.54 -6.70 18.61
C ASN A 439 0.15 -5.94 17.33
N TRP A 440 1.11 -5.25 16.67
CA TRP A 440 0.86 -4.52 15.42
C TRP A 440 1.56 -5.15 14.22
N ILE A 441 2.78 -5.66 14.43
CA ILE A 441 3.69 -6.06 13.35
C ILE A 441 3.62 -7.57 13.13
N ASP A 442 3.38 -7.98 11.89
CA ASP A 442 3.25 -9.37 11.48
C ASP A 442 4.58 -9.97 11.04
N PHE A 443 5.41 -9.21 10.32
CA PHE A 443 6.65 -9.69 9.72
C PHE A 443 7.83 -8.73 9.99
N ASN A 444 9.02 -9.30 10.26
CA ASN A 444 10.24 -8.55 10.59
C ASN A 444 11.29 -8.65 9.49
N CYS A 445 11.65 -7.53 8.87
CA CYS A 445 12.75 -7.46 7.89
C CYS A 445 14.07 -6.96 8.52
N GLY A 446 14.09 -6.63 9.81
CA GLY A 446 15.30 -6.20 10.52
C GLY A 446 16.50 -7.14 10.40
N PRO A 447 16.33 -8.49 10.39
CA PRO A 447 17.44 -9.43 10.24
C PRO A 447 18.30 -9.24 8.97
N MET A 448 17.81 -8.55 7.96
CA MET A 448 18.64 -8.19 6.79
C MET A 448 19.84 -7.33 7.19
N THR A 449 19.70 -6.46 8.19
CA THR A 449 20.84 -5.67 8.71
C THR A 449 21.86 -6.50 9.47
N GLU A 450 21.51 -7.74 9.80
CA GLU A 450 22.35 -8.73 10.48
C GLU A 450 22.97 -9.74 9.49
N GLY A 451 22.68 -9.59 8.19
CA GLY A 451 23.25 -10.39 7.12
C GLY A 451 22.34 -11.49 6.57
N VAL A 452 21.05 -11.54 6.96
CA VAL A 452 20.09 -12.44 6.31
C VAL A 452 19.86 -11.96 4.88
N PRO A 453 20.01 -12.84 3.86
CA PRO A 453 19.86 -12.48 2.45
C PRO A 453 18.45 -12.01 2.11
N LEU A 454 18.36 -11.07 1.14
CA LEU A 454 17.09 -10.55 0.60
C LEU A 454 16.18 -11.68 0.08
N GLU A 455 16.76 -12.62 -0.66
CA GLU A 455 16.05 -13.75 -1.26
C GLU A 455 15.41 -14.65 -0.20
N GLU A 456 16.10 -14.84 0.92
CA GLU A 456 15.58 -15.63 2.05
C GLU A 456 14.40 -14.95 2.71
N LEU A 457 14.50 -13.65 3.04
CA LEU A 457 13.40 -12.88 3.63
C LEU A 457 12.22 -12.75 2.68
N SER A 458 12.48 -12.57 1.38
CA SER A 458 11.42 -12.51 0.36
C SER A 458 10.67 -13.84 0.24
N SER A 459 11.37 -14.94 0.32
CA SER A 459 10.78 -16.30 0.33
C SER A 459 9.98 -16.55 1.60
N GLN A 460 10.50 -16.16 2.76
CA GLN A 460 9.78 -16.26 4.05
C GLN A 460 8.51 -15.41 4.04
N LEU A 461 8.57 -14.18 3.49
CA LEU A 461 7.39 -13.33 3.35
C LEU A 461 6.37 -13.94 2.39
N PHE A 462 6.81 -14.55 1.29
CA PHE A 462 5.93 -15.24 0.36
C PHE A 462 5.17 -16.39 1.03
N GLU A 463 5.85 -17.25 1.77
CA GLU A 463 5.21 -18.34 2.52
C GLU A 463 4.24 -17.80 3.58
N TYR A 464 4.60 -16.73 4.29
CA TYR A 464 3.71 -16.10 5.27
C TYR A 464 2.44 -15.54 4.61
N VAL A 465 2.56 -14.88 3.47
CA VAL A 465 1.40 -14.34 2.72
C VAL A 465 0.50 -15.49 2.23
N LEU A 466 1.05 -16.64 1.82
CA LEU A 466 0.24 -17.81 1.48
C LEU A 466 -0.52 -18.37 2.70
N GLN A 467 0.07 -18.34 3.90
CA GLN A 467 -0.61 -18.71 5.15
C GLN A 467 -1.77 -17.75 5.43
N VAL A 468 -1.53 -16.41 5.29
CA VAL A 468 -2.58 -15.39 5.44
C VAL A 468 -3.69 -15.60 4.40
N ALA A 469 -3.35 -15.84 3.13
CA ALA A 469 -4.31 -16.14 2.08
C ALA A 469 -5.11 -17.42 2.35
N SER A 470 -4.51 -18.37 3.07
CA SER A 470 -5.13 -19.64 3.48
C SER A 470 -5.90 -19.57 4.82
N GLY A 471 -6.02 -18.37 5.41
CA GLY A 471 -6.90 -18.14 6.58
C GLY A 471 -6.17 -17.78 7.88
N GLU A 472 -4.83 -17.71 7.90
CA GLU A 472 -4.15 -17.14 9.06
C GLU A 472 -4.53 -15.67 9.22
N LYS A 473 -4.98 -15.29 10.42
CA LYS A 473 -5.36 -13.90 10.72
C LYS A 473 -4.13 -13.07 11.09
N VAL A 474 -4.00 -11.91 10.46
CA VAL A 474 -3.00 -10.91 10.83
C VAL A 474 -3.35 -10.22 12.16
N LYS A 475 -2.39 -9.52 12.74
CA LYS A 475 -2.54 -8.86 14.06
C LYS A 475 -3.72 -7.90 14.10
N ALA A 476 -3.92 -7.12 13.03
CA ALA A 476 -5.01 -6.16 12.94
C ALA A 476 -6.39 -6.85 12.92
N GLU A 477 -6.56 -7.96 12.18
CA GLU A 477 -7.78 -8.76 12.18
C GLU A 477 -8.08 -9.36 13.57
N LYS A 478 -7.02 -9.84 14.28
CA LYS A 478 -7.16 -10.35 15.65
C LYS A 478 -7.61 -9.28 16.64
N ALA A 479 -7.31 -8.00 16.34
CA ALA A 479 -7.74 -6.85 17.13
C ALA A 479 -9.12 -6.29 16.71
N GLY A 480 -9.71 -6.80 15.61
CA GLY A 480 -10.98 -6.30 15.05
C GLY A 480 -10.81 -4.94 14.36
N PHE A 481 -9.63 -4.64 13.84
CA PHE A 481 -9.35 -3.36 13.17
C PHE A 481 -9.59 -3.49 11.67
N HIS A 482 -10.38 -2.57 11.14
CA HIS A 482 -10.59 -2.33 9.71
C HIS A 482 -11.09 -0.90 9.54
N ASP A 483 -10.53 -0.20 8.57
CA ASP A 483 -10.83 1.20 8.31
C ASP A 483 -11.02 1.43 6.81
N MET A 484 -11.83 2.43 6.46
CA MET A 484 -12.06 2.85 5.10
C MET A 484 -12.00 4.37 5.00
N ALA A 485 -11.38 4.89 3.94
CA ALA A 485 -11.48 6.29 3.56
C ALA A 485 -11.47 6.45 2.04
N ILE A 486 -12.19 7.44 1.54
CA ILE A 486 -12.33 7.74 0.11
C ILE A 486 -11.66 9.07 -0.17
N PHE A 487 -10.96 9.16 -1.31
CA PHE A 487 -10.28 10.39 -1.71
C PHE A 487 -11.28 11.48 -2.05
N LYS A 488 -11.06 12.66 -1.46
CA LYS A 488 -11.90 13.85 -1.65
C LYS A 488 -11.03 15.04 -2.04
N GLN A 489 -11.41 15.73 -3.08
CA GLN A 489 -10.70 16.90 -3.62
C GLN A 489 -11.56 18.16 -3.62
N GLY A 490 -12.86 18.05 -3.90
CA GLY A 490 -13.75 19.12 -4.24
C GLY A 490 -14.56 19.68 -3.07
N VAL A 491 -15.56 20.47 -3.43
CA VAL A 491 -16.49 21.12 -2.50
C VAL A 491 -17.55 20.16 -1.98
N THR A 492 -18.08 20.49 -0.81
CA THR A 492 -19.27 19.83 -0.23
C THR A 492 -20.43 20.81 -0.31
N LEU A 493 -21.63 20.34 -0.74
CA LEU A 493 -22.88 21.14 -0.78
C LEU A 493 -23.33 21.54 0.63
#